data_6a6dc152040c8b0a910b5ffbf562fb28
#
_entry.id   6a6dc152040c8b0a910b5ffbf562fb28
#
_cell.length_a   1.000
_cell.length_b   1.000
_cell.length_c   1.000
_cell.angle_alpha   90.00
_cell.angle_beta   90.00
_cell.angle_gamma   90.00
#
_symmetry.space_group_name_H-M   'P 1'
#
loop_
_entity.id
_entity.type
_entity.pdbx_description
1 polymer ?
#
loop_
_entity_poly.entity_id
_entity_poly.type
_entity_poly.pdbx_seq_one_letter_code
_entity_poly.pdbx_strand_id
1 'polypeptide(L)'
;VRDYGRGIPLDKVKDVSSKMNTGGKYDSKAFKKSVGLNGVGIKAVNALSSSFFIQSYRDGMSNSVSYACGEVVSESGLTPNDEPNGPLVQFSPDGTIFKNYAYREELIEPLLKNYVFLNTGLTILLNGRKFHSRNGLVDLLNEYMTTEPLYPIIHLSGADIEVVITHSNQYGEEYYSFVNGQHTTQGGTHLTAFREAATRTIKEFYAKNFEYTDIRNGMVAAISIKVEEPVFESQTKTKLGSKDVGPDGPTIAKFIGDFLKKELDNYLHKNGEVADVML
;
A
#
# COMPACT_ATOMS: atom_id res chain seq x y z
N VAL A 1 -16.20 5.44 -8.44
CA VAL A 1 -14.91 4.84 -8.79
C VAL A 1 -15.11 3.85 -9.92
N ARG A 2 -14.31 3.95 -10.97
CA ARG A 2 -14.24 3.01 -12.09
C ARG A 2 -12.83 2.45 -12.18
N ASP A 3 -12.66 1.14 -12.20
CA ASP A 3 -11.37 0.55 -12.55
C ASP A 3 -11.47 -0.30 -13.81
N TYR A 4 -10.34 -0.60 -14.42
CA TYR A 4 -10.22 -1.31 -15.69
C TYR A 4 -9.46 -2.63 -15.51
N GLY A 5 -9.63 -3.26 -14.34
CA GLY A 5 -9.11 -4.59 -14.07
C GLY A 5 -9.97 -5.68 -14.70
N ARG A 6 -9.80 -6.92 -14.23
CA ARG A 6 -10.49 -8.09 -14.80
C ARG A 6 -12.00 -8.13 -14.57
N GLY A 7 -12.57 -7.27 -13.73
CA GLY A 7 -13.97 -7.28 -13.31
C GLY A 7 -14.28 -8.34 -12.25
N ILE A 8 -15.36 -8.11 -11.51
CA ILE A 8 -15.93 -9.06 -10.56
C ILE A 8 -16.69 -10.13 -11.38
N PRO A 9 -16.62 -11.43 -11.03
CA PRO A 9 -17.47 -12.43 -11.65
C PRO A 9 -18.95 -12.01 -11.58
N LEU A 10 -19.64 -12.05 -12.71
CA LEU A 10 -20.95 -11.42 -12.85
C LEU A 10 -22.03 -12.03 -11.94
N ASP A 11 -21.90 -13.32 -11.64
CA ASP A 11 -22.76 -14.05 -10.69
C ASP A 11 -22.46 -13.71 -9.22
N LYS A 12 -21.36 -13.02 -8.94
CA LYS A 12 -20.89 -12.67 -7.58
C LYS A 12 -21.06 -11.19 -7.20
N VAL A 13 -21.51 -10.35 -8.11
CA VAL A 13 -21.62 -8.89 -7.87
C VAL A 13 -22.42 -8.58 -6.60
N LYS A 14 -23.58 -9.22 -6.43
CA LYS A 14 -24.42 -9.09 -5.24
C LYS A 14 -23.73 -9.62 -3.98
N ASP A 15 -23.17 -10.81 -4.02
CA ASP A 15 -22.52 -11.41 -2.87
C ASP A 15 -21.33 -10.59 -2.40
N VAL A 16 -20.49 -10.13 -3.32
CA VAL A 16 -19.30 -9.32 -3.02
C VAL A 16 -19.66 -7.99 -2.35
N SER A 17 -20.81 -7.41 -2.65
CA SER A 17 -21.24 -6.11 -2.12
C SER A 17 -22.14 -6.18 -0.88
N SER A 18 -22.69 -7.38 -0.53
CA SER A 18 -23.67 -7.50 0.57
C SER A 18 -23.34 -8.58 1.60
N LYS A 19 -22.63 -9.65 1.24
CA LYS A 19 -22.34 -10.76 2.16
C LYS A 19 -20.92 -10.71 2.70
N MET A 20 -20.75 -10.82 4.01
CA MET A 20 -19.42 -10.94 4.64
C MET A 20 -18.73 -12.22 4.19
N ASN A 21 -17.40 -12.22 4.28
CA ASN A 21 -16.55 -13.35 3.91
C ASN A 21 -16.71 -13.78 2.45
N THR A 22 -17.05 -12.85 1.55
CA THR A 22 -17.12 -13.05 0.11
C THR A 22 -16.10 -12.17 -0.59
N GLY A 23 -15.45 -12.69 -1.60
CA GLY A 23 -14.48 -11.95 -2.41
C GLY A 23 -13.45 -12.89 -3.03
N GLY A 24 -12.77 -12.45 -4.10
CA GLY A 24 -11.75 -13.24 -4.80
C GLY A 24 -10.54 -13.61 -3.94
N LYS A 25 -10.44 -13.09 -2.74
CA LYS A 25 -9.34 -13.33 -1.79
C LYS A 25 -9.49 -14.64 -1.01
N TYR A 26 -10.70 -15.18 -0.93
CA TYR A 26 -10.96 -16.45 -0.21
C TYR A 26 -10.54 -17.69 -0.99
N ASP A 27 -10.65 -17.68 -2.32
CA ASP A 27 -10.47 -18.85 -3.16
C ASP A 27 -9.21 -18.82 -4.03
N SER A 28 -8.38 -17.79 -3.93
CA SER A 28 -7.27 -17.59 -4.86
C SER A 28 -5.94 -17.42 -4.16
N LYS A 29 -4.99 -18.32 -4.46
CA LYS A 29 -3.57 -18.17 -4.06
C LYS A 29 -2.96 -16.84 -4.51
N ALA A 30 -3.53 -16.18 -5.53
CA ALA A 30 -3.07 -14.90 -6.05
C ALA A 30 -3.27 -13.70 -5.09
N PHE A 31 -4.13 -13.83 -4.07
CA PHE A 31 -4.45 -12.75 -3.13
C PHE A 31 -3.98 -12.99 -1.70
N LYS A 32 -3.12 -13.96 -1.46
CA LYS A 32 -2.60 -14.27 -0.13
C LYS A 32 -1.91 -13.10 0.55
N LYS A 33 -1.28 -12.21 -0.24
CA LYS A 33 -0.58 -11.00 0.22
C LYS A 33 -1.42 -9.75 0.01
N SER A 34 -2.57 -9.68 0.65
CA SER A 34 -3.48 -8.53 0.59
C SER A 34 -3.93 -8.10 1.98
N VAL A 35 -4.40 -6.86 2.13
CA VAL A 35 -4.87 -6.32 3.43
C VAL A 35 -6.34 -6.59 3.72
N GLY A 36 -7.15 -6.94 2.74
CA GLY A 36 -8.60 -7.09 2.90
C GLY A 36 -9.00 -8.56 3.09
N LEU A 37 -8.55 -9.22 4.15
CA LEU A 37 -8.78 -10.64 4.38
C LEU A 37 -10.25 -10.98 4.63
N ASN A 38 -10.98 -10.13 5.35
CA ASN A 38 -12.36 -10.43 5.78
C ASN A 38 -13.44 -9.95 4.80
N GLY A 39 -13.06 -9.28 3.70
CA GLY A 39 -14.02 -8.78 2.70
C GLY A 39 -15.14 -7.92 3.29
N VAL A 40 -14.86 -7.08 4.29
CA VAL A 40 -15.85 -6.29 5.03
C VAL A 40 -16.02 -4.88 4.47
N GLY A 41 -14.95 -4.27 3.95
CA GLY A 41 -14.92 -2.82 3.63
C GLY A 41 -16.06 -2.37 2.73
N ILE A 42 -16.23 -2.99 1.56
CA ILE A 42 -17.27 -2.59 0.60
C ILE A 42 -18.69 -2.81 1.14
N LYS A 43 -18.91 -3.81 2.00
CA LYS A 43 -20.19 -4.07 2.65
C LYS A 43 -20.52 -2.98 3.66
N ALA A 44 -19.52 -2.51 4.39
CA ALA A 44 -19.68 -1.38 5.32
C ALA A 44 -20.03 -0.10 4.55
N VAL A 45 -19.35 0.18 3.43
CA VAL A 45 -19.70 1.32 2.56
C VAL A 45 -21.14 1.20 2.05
N ASN A 46 -21.56 0.03 1.58
CA ASN A 46 -22.93 -0.22 1.16
C ASN A 46 -23.94 0.04 2.29
N ALA A 47 -23.75 -0.58 3.46
CA ALA A 47 -24.65 -0.45 4.60
C ALA A 47 -24.75 1.00 5.13
N LEU A 48 -23.68 1.78 5.03
CA LEU A 48 -23.58 3.15 5.51
C LEU A 48 -23.88 4.22 4.44
N SER A 49 -24.44 3.81 3.29
CA SER A 49 -24.76 4.69 2.18
C SER A 49 -26.27 4.79 1.97
N SER A 50 -26.79 6.01 1.81
CA SER A 50 -28.19 6.24 1.41
C SER A 50 -28.48 5.71 0.01
N SER A 51 -27.45 5.69 -0.86
CA SER A 51 -27.47 5.01 -2.15
C SER A 51 -26.13 4.37 -2.43
N PHE A 52 -26.13 3.15 -2.93
CA PHE A 52 -24.95 2.42 -3.35
C PHE A 52 -25.26 1.67 -4.64
N PHE A 53 -24.42 1.82 -5.64
CA PHE A 53 -24.53 1.16 -6.93
C PHE A 53 -23.22 0.46 -7.25
N ILE A 54 -23.30 -0.79 -7.67
CA ILE A 54 -22.17 -1.55 -8.16
C ILE A 54 -22.52 -2.23 -9.48
N GLN A 55 -21.63 -2.10 -10.44
CA GLN A 55 -21.72 -2.78 -11.74
C GLN A 55 -20.36 -3.41 -12.07
N SER A 56 -20.38 -4.61 -12.60
CA SER A 56 -19.19 -5.24 -13.15
C SER A 56 -19.37 -5.46 -14.63
N TYR A 57 -18.33 -5.11 -15.38
CA TYR A 57 -18.19 -5.37 -16.80
C TYR A 57 -17.16 -6.48 -16.99
N ARG A 58 -17.54 -7.55 -17.68
CA ARG A 58 -16.67 -8.68 -17.91
C ARG A 58 -17.07 -9.45 -19.16
N ASP A 59 -16.09 -9.61 -20.06
CA ASP A 59 -16.21 -10.47 -21.25
C ASP A 59 -17.44 -10.15 -22.13
N GLY A 60 -17.70 -8.84 -22.36
CA GLY A 60 -18.80 -8.36 -23.19
C GLY A 60 -20.18 -8.37 -22.51
N MET A 61 -20.24 -8.67 -21.21
CA MET A 61 -21.45 -8.68 -20.41
C MET A 61 -21.30 -7.81 -19.18
N SER A 62 -22.41 -7.40 -18.59
CA SER A 62 -22.44 -6.71 -17.29
C SER A 62 -23.53 -7.23 -16.38
N ASN A 63 -23.37 -6.98 -15.10
CA ASN A 63 -24.40 -7.15 -14.08
C ASN A 63 -24.28 -6.03 -13.06
N SER A 64 -25.39 -5.49 -12.59
CA SER A 64 -25.42 -4.41 -11.62
C SER A 64 -26.44 -4.64 -10.51
N VAL A 65 -26.16 -4.05 -9.35
CA VAL A 65 -27.04 -4.06 -8.19
C VAL A 65 -27.07 -2.66 -7.57
N SER A 66 -28.26 -2.18 -7.26
CA SER A 66 -28.49 -0.94 -6.51
C SER A 66 -28.98 -1.25 -5.11
N TYR A 67 -28.51 -0.45 -4.14
CA TYR A 67 -28.86 -0.58 -2.73
C TYR A 67 -29.23 0.77 -2.13
N ALA A 68 -30.03 0.71 -1.06
CA ALA A 68 -30.25 1.82 -0.14
C ALA A 68 -30.02 1.31 1.29
N CYS A 69 -29.07 1.89 2.02
CA CYS A 69 -28.70 1.48 3.38
C CYS A 69 -28.46 -0.04 3.52
N GLY A 70 -27.81 -0.63 2.53
CA GLY A 70 -27.51 -2.06 2.48
C GLY A 70 -28.60 -2.98 1.94
N GLU A 71 -29.82 -2.47 1.77
CA GLU A 71 -30.96 -3.22 1.22
C GLU A 71 -31.01 -3.12 -0.30
N VAL A 72 -31.24 -4.26 -0.96
CA VAL A 72 -31.34 -4.31 -2.44
C VAL A 72 -32.56 -3.55 -2.93
N VAL A 73 -32.35 -2.61 -3.83
CA VAL A 73 -33.40 -1.84 -4.51
C VAL A 73 -33.69 -2.47 -5.88
N SER A 74 -32.67 -2.79 -6.66
CA SER A 74 -32.82 -3.37 -7.99
C SER A 74 -31.59 -4.14 -8.43
N GLU A 75 -31.80 -5.08 -9.35
CA GLU A 75 -30.77 -5.86 -10.03
C GLU A 75 -31.03 -5.85 -11.54
N SER A 76 -29.99 -5.63 -12.36
CA SER A 76 -30.16 -5.60 -13.83
C SER A 76 -30.26 -7.01 -14.45
N GLY A 77 -29.66 -8.01 -13.79
CA GLY A 77 -29.33 -9.27 -14.43
C GLY A 77 -28.22 -9.12 -15.47
N LEU A 78 -27.93 -10.22 -16.17
CA LEU A 78 -26.90 -10.24 -17.22
C LEU A 78 -27.35 -9.43 -18.42
N THR A 79 -26.53 -8.47 -18.83
CA THR A 79 -26.82 -7.56 -19.94
C THR A 79 -25.58 -7.45 -20.84
N PRO A 80 -25.71 -7.62 -22.17
CA PRO A 80 -24.62 -7.38 -23.12
C PRO A 80 -24.15 -5.92 -23.08
N ASN A 81 -22.85 -5.68 -23.25
CA ASN A 81 -22.28 -4.34 -23.35
C ASN A 81 -20.91 -4.36 -24.05
N ASP A 82 -20.45 -3.20 -24.49
CA ASP A 82 -19.16 -3.01 -25.15
C ASP A 82 -18.11 -2.29 -24.26
N GLU A 83 -18.42 -2.11 -22.95
CA GLU A 83 -17.49 -1.48 -22.03
C GLU A 83 -16.30 -2.38 -21.70
N PRO A 84 -15.11 -1.81 -21.50
CA PRO A 84 -13.94 -2.56 -21.03
C PRO A 84 -14.21 -3.23 -19.67
N ASN A 85 -13.59 -4.37 -19.44
CA ASN A 85 -13.68 -5.08 -18.16
C ASN A 85 -13.35 -4.17 -16.97
N GLY A 86 -13.91 -4.50 -15.80
CA GLY A 86 -13.66 -3.83 -14.54
C GLY A 86 -14.95 -3.41 -13.83
N PRO A 87 -14.93 -3.15 -12.53
CA PRO A 87 -16.08 -2.67 -11.78
C PRO A 87 -16.26 -1.15 -11.86
N LEU A 88 -17.51 -0.73 -11.70
CA LEU A 88 -17.94 0.64 -11.39
C LEU A 88 -18.65 0.62 -10.04
N VAL A 89 -18.23 1.48 -9.13
CA VAL A 89 -18.86 1.68 -7.81
C VAL A 89 -19.21 3.14 -7.64
N GLN A 90 -20.46 3.42 -7.28
CA GLN A 90 -20.95 4.75 -6.95
C GLN A 90 -21.69 4.68 -5.61
N PHE A 91 -21.47 5.67 -4.75
CA PHE A 91 -22.18 5.72 -3.47
C PHE A 91 -22.30 7.14 -2.94
N SER A 92 -23.32 7.34 -2.11
CA SER A 92 -23.50 8.54 -1.31
C SER A 92 -23.66 8.15 0.15
N PRO A 93 -22.84 8.66 1.07
CA PRO A 93 -22.96 8.38 2.49
C PRO A 93 -24.35 8.73 3.02
N ASP A 94 -24.82 7.99 4.03
CA ASP A 94 -26.09 8.28 4.68
C ASP A 94 -25.97 9.54 5.57
N GLY A 95 -26.66 10.61 5.19
CA GLY A 95 -26.65 11.89 5.90
C GLY A 95 -27.25 11.84 7.31
N THR A 96 -27.99 10.78 7.66
CA THR A 96 -28.48 10.57 9.03
C THR A 96 -27.37 10.10 9.96
N ILE A 97 -26.38 9.39 9.42
CA ILE A 97 -25.19 8.90 10.14
C ILE A 97 -24.03 9.89 10.02
N PHE A 98 -23.73 10.33 8.80
CA PHE A 98 -22.62 11.25 8.50
C PHE A 98 -23.17 12.66 8.29
N LYS A 99 -23.36 13.39 9.38
CA LYS A 99 -23.87 14.76 9.32
C LYS A 99 -22.79 15.72 8.77
N ASN A 100 -23.22 16.59 7.84
CA ASN A 100 -22.34 17.63 7.27
C ASN A 100 -21.06 17.08 6.62
N TYR A 101 -21.11 15.89 6.06
CA TYR A 101 -19.94 15.32 5.38
C TYR A 101 -19.62 16.08 4.10
N ALA A 102 -18.34 16.17 3.79
CA ALA A 102 -17.85 16.62 2.49
C ALA A 102 -16.56 15.85 2.17
N TYR A 103 -16.40 15.47 0.90
CA TYR A 103 -15.13 14.93 0.43
C TYR A 103 -14.13 16.07 0.29
N ARG A 104 -12.97 15.91 0.91
CA ARG A 104 -11.89 16.89 0.91
C ARG A 104 -10.71 16.32 0.12
N GLU A 105 -10.37 16.97 -1.00
CA GLU A 105 -9.31 16.48 -1.89
C GLU A 105 -7.96 16.40 -1.18
N GLU A 106 -7.65 17.34 -0.27
CA GLU A 106 -6.43 17.34 0.53
C GLU A 106 -6.27 16.11 1.43
N LEU A 107 -7.34 15.40 1.75
CA LEU A 107 -7.30 14.12 2.50
C LEU A 107 -7.23 12.91 1.59
N ILE A 108 -7.78 13.01 0.38
CA ILE A 108 -7.83 11.93 -0.60
C ILE A 108 -6.52 11.84 -1.39
N GLU A 109 -5.97 12.97 -1.78
CA GLU A 109 -4.77 13.05 -2.64
C GLU A 109 -3.55 12.29 -2.07
N PRO A 110 -3.16 12.43 -0.79
CA PRO A 110 -2.04 11.68 -0.24
C PRO A 110 -2.25 10.16 -0.29
N LEU A 111 -3.50 9.69 -0.13
CA LEU A 111 -3.81 8.27 -0.25
C LEU A 111 -3.63 7.77 -1.69
N LEU A 112 -4.09 8.54 -2.68
CA LEU A 112 -3.94 8.19 -4.09
C LEU A 112 -2.47 8.23 -4.52
N LYS A 113 -1.70 9.21 -4.03
CA LYS A 113 -0.24 9.30 -4.26
C LYS A 113 0.47 8.05 -3.74
N ASN A 114 0.16 7.60 -2.53
CA ASN A 114 0.73 6.36 -1.99
C ASN A 114 0.43 5.15 -2.89
N TYR A 115 -0.78 5.03 -3.43
CA TYR A 115 -1.11 3.94 -4.35
C TYR A 115 -0.25 3.96 -5.62
N VAL A 116 -0.04 5.12 -6.24
CA VAL A 116 0.78 5.22 -7.46
C VAL A 116 2.28 5.04 -7.17
N PHE A 117 2.77 5.45 -6.00
CA PHE A 117 4.15 5.20 -5.57
C PHE A 117 4.43 3.72 -5.29
N LEU A 118 3.45 3.00 -4.76
CA LEU A 118 3.56 1.57 -4.49
C LEU A 118 3.29 0.67 -5.70
N ASN A 119 2.72 1.23 -6.78
CA ASN A 119 2.35 0.49 -7.98
C ASN A 119 2.79 1.27 -9.21
N THR A 120 4.07 1.18 -9.56
CA THR A 120 4.62 1.83 -10.76
C THR A 120 3.83 1.42 -12.01
N GLY A 121 3.50 2.41 -12.84
CA GLY A 121 2.66 2.22 -14.02
C GLY A 121 1.15 2.36 -13.77
N LEU A 122 0.69 2.34 -12.52
CA LEU A 122 -0.71 2.65 -12.19
C LEU A 122 -0.99 4.13 -12.47
N THR A 123 -2.11 4.40 -13.11
CA THR A 123 -2.64 5.76 -13.28
C THR A 123 -3.98 5.86 -12.56
N ILE A 124 -4.12 6.87 -11.72
CA ILE A 124 -5.37 7.21 -11.04
C ILE A 124 -5.83 8.59 -11.49
N LEU A 125 -7.11 8.74 -11.76
CA LEU A 125 -7.74 10.03 -12.05
C LEU A 125 -8.66 10.42 -10.91
N LEU A 126 -8.46 11.61 -10.34
CA LEU A 126 -9.35 12.23 -9.36
C LEU A 126 -9.91 13.51 -9.99
N ASN A 127 -11.21 13.55 -10.27
CA ASN A 127 -11.88 14.69 -10.90
C ASN A 127 -11.16 15.20 -12.17
N GLY A 128 -10.65 14.27 -12.99
CA GLY A 128 -9.89 14.56 -14.21
C GLY A 128 -8.39 14.85 -13.98
N ARG A 129 -7.93 15.06 -12.74
CA ARG A 129 -6.51 15.23 -12.41
C ARG A 129 -5.81 13.88 -12.34
N LYS A 130 -4.68 13.76 -13.03
CA LYS A 130 -3.92 12.52 -13.19
C LYS A 130 -2.85 12.38 -12.10
N PHE A 131 -2.81 11.21 -11.47
CA PHE A 131 -1.73 10.74 -10.59
C PHE A 131 -1.05 9.53 -11.21
N HIS A 132 0.27 9.57 -11.26
CA HIS A 132 1.09 8.51 -11.84
C HIS A 132 2.53 8.64 -11.32
N SER A 133 3.20 7.51 -11.10
CA SER A 133 4.62 7.47 -10.73
C SER A 133 5.38 6.53 -11.66
N ARG A 134 6.60 6.92 -12.03
CA ARG A 134 7.53 6.10 -12.81
C ARG A 134 8.58 5.41 -11.95
N ASN A 135 9.00 6.05 -10.87
CA ASN A 135 10.11 5.60 -10.03
C ASN A 135 9.66 5.11 -8.64
N GLY A 136 8.34 4.97 -8.43
CA GLY A 136 7.77 4.36 -7.22
C GLY A 136 8.18 5.04 -5.91
N LEU A 137 8.81 4.30 -5.00
CA LEU A 137 9.23 4.82 -3.69
C LEU A 137 10.28 5.92 -3.79
N VAL A 138 11.07 5.99 -4.86
CA VAL A 138 11.98 7.11 -5.10
C VAL A 138 11.19 8.41 -5.29
N ASP A 139 10.12 8.37 -6.09
CA ASP A 139 9.24 9.52 -6.27
C ASP A 139 8.53 9.90 -4.96
N LEU A 140 8.20 8.91 -4.11
CA LEU A 140 7.64 9.16 -2.78
C LEU A 140 8.59 9.99 -1.91
N LEU A 141 9.86 9.62 -1.81
CA LEU A 141 10.82 10.40 -1.04
C LEU A 141 11.02 11.80 -1.63
N ASN A 142 11.14 11.92 -2.94
CA ASN A 142 11.27 13.22 -3.61
C ASN A 142 10.05 14.13 -3.38
N GLU A 143 8.85 13.58 -3.25
CA GLU A 143 7.63 14.35 -2.96
C GLU A 143 7.56 14.83 -1.51
N TYR A 144 7.97 13.98 -0.56
CA TYR A 144 7.78 14.27 0.86
C TYR A 144 8.99 14.90 1.55
N MET A 145 10.19 14.73 1.01
CA MET A 145 11.39 15.37 1.56
C MET A 145 11.30 16.89 1.44
N THR A 146 11.60 17.59 2.53
CA THR A 146 11.66 19.06 2.59
C THR A 146 13.07 19.59 2.43
N THR A 147 14.06 18.72 2.47
CA THR A 147 15.50 19.05 2.35
C THR A 147 16.13 18.18 1.25
N GLU A 148 17.16 18.72 0.61
CA GLU A 148 17.89 17.97 -0.44
C GLU A 148 18.60 16.75 0.15
N PRO A 149 18.60 15.61 -0.58
CA PRO A 149 19.37 14.44 -0.18
C PRO A 149 20.87 14.71 -0.27
N LEU A 150 21.66 14.18 0.67
CA LEU A 150 23.12 14.31 0.66
C LEU A 150 23.77 13.52 -0.46
N TYR A 151 23.14 12.47 -0.92
CA TYR A 151 23.53 11.59 -2.02
C TYR A 151 22.29 11.04 -2.72
N PRO A 152 22.41 10.54 -3.97
CA PRO A 152 21.29 9.96 -4.68
C PRO A 152 20.56 8.90 -3.86
N ILE A 153 19.22 8.91 -3.92
CA ILE A 153 18.39 7.94 -3.18
C ILE A 153 18.79 6.51 -3.58
N ILE A 154 19.22 5.73 -2.62
CA ILE A 154 19.50 4.31 -2.79
C ILE A 154 18.18 3.59 -2.98
N HIS A 155 18.02 2.83 -4.06
CA HIS A 155 16.83 2.03 -4.35
C HIS A 155 17.19 0.55 -4.42
N LEU A 156 16.62 -0.23 -3.52
CA LEU A 156 16.82 -1.66 -3.41
C LEU A 156 15.49 -2.38 -3.59
N SER A 157 15.47 -3.39 -4.44
CA SER A 157 14.25 -4.12 -4.81
C SER A 157 14.51 -5.62 -4.82
N GLY A 158 13.59 -6.38 -4.23
CA GLY A 158 13.63 -7.83 -4.16
C GLY A 158 12.22 -8.43 -4.23
N ALA A 159 12.14 -9.75 -4.13
CA ALA A 159 10.85 -10.42 -4.03
C ALA A 159 10.16 -10.02 -2.72
N ASP A 160 8.97 -9.41 -2.83
CA ASP A 160 8.14 -8.99 -1.69
C ASP A 160 8.74 -7.89 -0.78
N ILE A 161 9.78 -7.21 -1.23
CA ILE A 161 10.41 -6.11 -0.49
C ILE A 161 10.94 -5.04 -1.44
N GLU A 162 10.70 -3.79 -1.12
CA GLU A 162 11.29 -2.63 -1.77
C GLU A 162 11.69 -1.61 -0.70
N VAL A 163 12.86 -1.04 -0.84
CA VAL A 163 13.45 -0.10 0.11
C VAL A 163 14.09 1.05 -0.64
N VAL A 164 13.88 2.26 -0.15
CA VAL A 164 14.63 3.45 -0.57
C VAL A 164 15.21 4.14 0.66
N ILE A 165 16.46 4.58 0.56
CA ILE A 165 17.22 5.19 1.66
C ILE A 165 18.03 6.38 1.14
N THR A 166 18.01 7.47 1.87
CA THR A 166 18.98 8.55 1.76
C THR A 166 19.21 9.21 3.13
N HIS A 167 20.14 10.14 3.20
CA HIS A 167 20.30 11.06 4.33
C HIS A 167 20.15 12.51 3.84
N SER A 168 19.75 13.37 4.73
CA SER A 168 19.65 14.81 4.51
C SER A 168 20.23 15.58 5.71
N ASN A 169 20.39 16.89 5.59
CA ASN A 169 20.87 17.75 6.67
C ASN A 169 19.83 18.03 7.77
N GLN A 170 18.67 17.36 7.75
CA GLN A 170 17.69 17.49 8.82
C GLN A 170 18.15 16.75 10.08
N TYR A 171 17.67 17.20 11.23
CA TYR A 171 17.87 16.49 12.50
C TYR A 171 16.82 15.39 12.66
N GLY A 172 17.26 14.22 13.16
CA GLY A 172 16.38 13.08 13.41
C GLY A 172 16.28 12.13 12.22
N GLU A 173 15.25 11.31 12.24
CA GLU A 173 15.01 10.26 11.25
C GLU A 173 13.56 10.31 10.77
N GLU A 174 13.31 10.03 9.49
CA GLU A 174 11.98 10.03 8.88
C GLU A 174 11.74 8.75 8.09
N TYR A 175 10.60 8.09 8.33
CA TYR A 175 10.29 6.82 7.71
C TYR A 175 8.86 6.75 7.18
N TYR A 176 8.72 6.15 6.01
CA TYR A 176 7.45 5.78 5.39
C TYR A 176 7.40 4.27 5.26
N SER A 177 6.45 3.61 5.90
CA SER A 177 6.38 2.16 5.92
C SER A 177 5.05 1.63 5.42
N PHE A 178 5.11 0.54 4.65
CA PHE A 178 3.96 -0.05 3.97
C PHE A 178 3.96 -1.57 4.08
N VAL A 179 2.78 -2.14 4.22
CA VAL A 179 2.54 -3.59 4.21
C VAL A 179 1.39 -3.90 3.26
N ASN A 180 1.64 -4.70 2.23
CA ASN A 180 0.63 -5.06 1.22
C ASN A 180 -0.08 -3.85 0.61
N GLY A 181 0.61 -2.72 0.42
CA GLY A 181 0.04 -1.48 -0.08
C GLY A 181 -0.67 -0.61 0.97
N GLN A 182 -0.72 -1.04 2.23
CA GLN A 182 -1.29 -0.25 3.34
C GLN A 182 -0.20 0.60 4.00
N HIS A 183 -0.43 1.91 4.11
CA HIS A 183 0.46 2.80 4.86
C HIS A 183 0.35 2.53 6.37
N THR A 184 1.43 2.09 6.97
CA THR A 184 1.53 1.82 8.41
C THR A 184 2.08 3.04 9.13
N THR A 185 1.22 4.04 9.36
CA THR A 185 1.61 5.33 9.95
C THR A 185 2.20 5.24 11.36
N GLN A 186 1.95 4.15 12.07
CA GLN A 186 2.51 3.84 13.38
C GLN A 186 3.62 2.77 13.28
N GLY A 187 4.07 2.43 12.08
CA GLY A 187 5.13 1.44 11.85
C GLY A 187 4.71 0.01 12.18
N GLY A 188 5.49 -0.62 13.03
CA GLY A 188 5.31 -2.01 13.46
C GLY A 188 6.59 -2.82 13.31
N THR A 189 6.46 -4.14 13.35
CA THR A 189 7.60 -5.08 13.35
C THR A 189 8.55 -4.89 12.18
N HIS A 190 8.02 -4.61 10.97
CA HIS A 190 8.82 -4.39 9.76
C HIS A 190 9.65 -3.10 9.81
N LEU A 191 9.09 -2.00 10.33
CA LEU A 191 9.84 -0.75 10.46
C LEU A 191 10.94 -0.87 11.52
N THR A 192 10.65 -1.51 12.65
CA THR A 192 11.67 -1.79 13.68
C THR A 192 12.81 -2.64 13.10
N ALA A 193 12.47 -3.73 12.40
CA ALA A 193 13.46 -4.60 11.75
C ALA A 193 14.29 -3.86 10.71
N PHE A 194 13.66 -3.00 9.91
CA PHE A 194 14.34 -2.18 8.91
C PHE A 194 15.36 -1.22 9.56
N ARG A 195 14.93 -0.45 10.57
CA ARG A 195 15.81 0.50 11.28
C ARG A 195 17.04 -0.18 11.87
N GLU A 196 16.86 -1.31 12.51
CA GLU A 196 17.95 -2.10 13.10
C GLU A 196 18.88 -2.67 12.02
N ALA A 197 18.32 -3.28 10.98
CA ALA A 197 19.10 -3.94 9.93
C ALA A 197 19.87 -2.94 9.06
N ALA A 198 19.26 -1.82 8.67
CA ALA A 198 19.94 -0.77 7.89
C ALA A 198 21.11 -0.18 8.69
N THR A 199 20.88 0.18 9.94
CA THR A 199 21.91 0.74 10.82
C THR A 199 23.08 -0.22 11.03
N ARG A 200 22.77 -1.50 11.30
CA ARG A 200 23.79 -2.53 11.49
C ARG A 200 24.61 -2.76 10.21
N THR A 201 23.94 -2.86 9.05
CA THR A 201 24.61 -3.06 7.77
C THR A 201 25.57 -1.92 7.44
N ILE A 202 25.14 -0.66 7.63
CA ILE A 202 25.98 0.51 7.42
C ILE A 202 27.19 0.50 8.38
N LYS A 203 26.96 0.22 9.68
CA LYS A 203 28.04 0.13 10.66
C LYS A 203 29.06 -0.96 10.30
N GLU A 204 28.59 -2.14 9.91
CA GLU A 204 29.44 -3.27 9.50
C GLU A 204 30.24 -2.94 8.24
N PHE A 205 29.64 -2.27 7.26
CA PHE A 205 30.29 -1.85 6.01
C PHE A 205 31.54 -0.96 6.27
N TYR A 206 31.40 0.04 7.13
CA TYR A 206 32.52 0.94 7.44
C TYR A 206 33.51 0.37 8.45
N ALA A 207 33.15 -0.69 9.16
CA ALA A 207 33.93 -1.27 10.24
C ALA A 207 34.44 -0.24 11.26
N LYS A 208 33.67 0.82 11.50
CA LYS A 208 33.96 1.89 12.46
C LYS A 208 33.01 1.84 13.66
N ASN A 209 33.47 2.35 14.79
CA ASN A 209 32.67 2.36 16.02
C ASN A 209 31.69 3.55 16.06
N PHE A 210 30.76 3.61 15.10
CA PHE A 210 29.67 4.59 15.11
C PHE A 210 28.59 4.20 16.11
N GLU A 211 27.97 5.19 16.74
CA GLU A 211 26.74 4.97 17.47
C GLU A 211 25.57 4.81 16.49
N TYR A 212 24.62 3.96 16.82
CA TYR A 212 23.46 3.70 15.95
C TYR A 212 22.59 4.95 15.71
N THR A 213 22.54 5.84 16.71
CA THR A 213 21.85 7.13 16.60
C THR A 213 22.49 8.05 15.57
N ASP A 214 23.84 8.05 15.48
CA ASP A 214 24.57 8.88 14.51
C ASP A 214 24.27 8.42 13.08
N ILE A 215 24.29 7.10 12.84
CA ILE A 215 23.95 6.52 11.53
C ILE A 215 22.52 6.86 11.10
N ARG A 216 21.57 6.92 12.05
CA ARG A 216 20.18 7.24 11.73
C ARG A 216 19.88 8.72 11.65
N ASN A 217 20.75 9.59 12.18
CA ASN A 217 20.51 11.02 12.13
C ASN A 217 20.52 11.53 10.68
N GLY A 218 19.47 12.21 10.29
CA GLY A 218 19.24 12.67 8.92
C GLY A 218 18.72 11.60 7.96
N MET A 219 18.56 10.34 8.39
CA MET A 219 18.06 9.27 7.52
C MET A 219 16.61 9.52 7.12
N VAL A 220 16.33 9.47 5.81
CA VAL A 220 14.99 9.46 5.23
C VAL A 220 14.85 8.19 4.41
N ALA A 221 13.86 7.37 4.72
CA ALA A 221 13.69 6.09 4.07
C ALA A 221 12.22 5.67 3.91
N ALA A 222 11.97 4.82 2.93
CA ALA A 222 10.70 4.13 2.81
C ALA A 222 10.93 2.62 2.64
N ILE A 223 10.03 1.84 3.23
CA ILE A 223 10.02 0.38 3.09
C ILE A 223 8.61 -0.10 2.75
N SER A 224 8.52 -0.98 1.77
CA SER A 224 7.30 -1.70 1.41
C SER A 224 7.57 -3.19 1.42
N ILE A 225 6.79 -3.95 2.18
CA ILE A 225 6.87 -5.41 2.19
C ILE A 225 5.52 -6.04 1.88
N LYS A 226 5.56 -7.29 1.40
CA LYS A 226 4.39 -8.14 1.23
C LYS A 226 4.43 -9.27 2.25
N VAL A 227 3.39 -9.34 3.05
CA VAL A 227 3.20 -10.34 4.12
C VAL A 227 1.98 -11.18 3.81
N GLU A 228 2.09 -12.48 3.96
CA GLU A 228 0.95 -13.40 3.86
C GLU A 228 0.19 -13.38 5.20
N GLU A 229 -1.13 -13.19 5.14
CA GLU A 229 -2.01 -13.12 6.31
C GLU A 229 -1.54 -12.11 7.39
N PRO A 230 -1.34 -10.83 7.04
CA PRO A 230 -0.81 -9.85 7.98
C PRO A 230 -1.76 -9.61 9.15
N VAL A 231 -1.20 -9.57 10.34
CA VAL A 231 -1.89 -9.20 11.59
C VAL A 231 -1.51 -7.77 11.94
N PHE A 232 -2.51 -6.91 12.08
CA PHE A 232 -2.35 -5.53 12.52
C PHE A 232 -2.87 -5.35 13.94
N GLU A 233 -2.33 -4.40 14.70
CA GLU A 233 -2.77 -4.13 16.07
C GLU A 233 -4.22 -3.60 16.16
N SER A 234 -4.74 -3.03 15.06
CA SER A 234 -6.11 -2.50 14.98
C SER A 234 -6.70 -2.63 13.58
N GLN A 235 -8.02 -2.47 13.48
CA GLN A 235 -8.74 -2.48 12.20
C GLN A 235 -8.34 -1.32 11.27
N THR A 236 -7.78 -0.23 11.79
CA THR A 236 -7.23 0.87 11.00
C THR A 236 -5.95 0.50 10.25
N LYS A 237 -5.33 -0.63 10.61
CA LYS A 237 -4.15 -1.22 9.96
C LYS A 237 -2.93 -0.28 9.91
N THR A 238 -2.81 0.57 10.93
CA THR A 238 -1.75 1.57 11.02
C THR A 238 -0.45 1.03 11.59
N LYS A 239 -0.48 -0.17 12.22
CA LYS A 239 0.69 -0.79 12.85
C LYS A 239 0.70 -2.30 12.62
N LEU A 240 1.79 -2.82 12.04
CA LEU A 240 1.96 -4.25 11.82
C LEU A 240 2.39 -4.95 13.11
N GLY A 241 1.66 -6.00 13.47
CA GLY A 241 1.97 -6.86 14.63
C GLY A 241 2.57 -8.22 14.26
N SER A 242 2.48 -8.65 12.99
CA SER A 242 3.03 -9.95 12.55
C SER A 242 4.51 -10.09 12.89
N LYS A 243 4.92 -11.28 13.33
CA LYS A 243 6.33 -11.63 13.57
C LYS A 243 7.00 -12.23 12.34
N ASP A 244 6.23 -12.92 11.51
CA ASP A 244 6.69 -13.68 10.35
C ASP A 244 6.08 -13.12 9.06
N VAL A 245 6.73 -13.37 7.93
CA VAL A 245 6.24 -12.94 6.60
C VAL A 245 5.09 -13.79 6.07
N GLY A 246 4.77 -14.86 6.75
CA GLY A 246 3.68 -15.79 6.44
C GLY A 246 3.78 -17.03 7.32
N PRO A 247 2.78 -17.94 7.25
CA PRO A 247 2.69 -19.13 8.12
C PRO A 247 3.94 -20.04 8.07
N ASP A 248 4.54 -20.15 6.90
CA ASP A 248 5.74 -21.01 6.66
C ASP A 248 6.98 -20.19 6.32
N GLY A 249 6.94 -18.87 6.53
CA GLY A 249 8.01 -17.95 6.17
C GLY A 249 8.98 -17.66 7.33
N PRO A 250 10.10 -17.00 7.03
CA PRO A 250 11.02 -16.52 8.05
C PRO A 250 10.38 -15.40 8.90
N THR A 251 11.03 -15.07 10.01
CA THR A 251 10.66 -13.86 10.75
C THR A 251 10.87 -12.62 9.88
N ILE A 252 10.06 -11.59 10.10
CA ILE A 252 10.19 -10.29 9.42
C ILE A 252 11.60 -9.70 9.65
N ALA A 253 12.12 -9.84 10.87
CA ALA A 253 13.47 -9.38 11.20
C ALA A 253 14.56 -10.09 10.38
N LYS A 254 14.44 -11.42 10.21
CA LYS A 254 15.37 -12.18 9.38
C LYS A 254 15.24 -11.85 7.90
N PHE A 255 13.98 -11.76 7.39
CA PHE A 255 13.70 -11.45 6.00
C PHE A 255 14.27 -10.09 5.57
N ILE A 256 14.02 -9.05 6.35
CA ILE A 256 14.53 -7.69 6.09
C ILE A 256 16.05 -7.63 6.33
N GLY A 257 16.51 -8.28 7.40
CA GLY A 257 17.94 -8.30 7.75
C GLY A 257 18.80 -8.94 6.67
N ASP A 258 18.42 -10.12 6.18
CA ASP A 258 19.14 -10.83 5.11
C ASP A 258 19.14 -10.03 3.79
N PHE A 259 18.00 -9.40 3.46
CA PHE A 259 17.88 -8.55 2.28
C PHE A 259 18.82 -7.35 2.33
N LEU A 260 18.78 -6.58 3.43
CA LEU A 260 19.63 -5.39 3.56
C LEU A 260 21.11 -5.74 3.67
N LYS A 261 21.46 -6.77 4.42
CA LYS A 261 22.85 -7.23 4.52
C LYS A 261 23.44 -7.58 3.16
N LYS A 262 22.64 -8.11 2.26
CA LYS A 262 23.07 -8.43 0.91
C LYS A 262 23.01 -7.23 -0.03
N GLU A 263 21.85 -6.61 -0.16
CA GLU A 263 21.60 -5.63 -1.22
C GLU A 263 22.18 -4.25 -0.88
N LEU A 264 22.08 -3.79 0.37
CA LEU A 264 22.65 -2.50 0.79
C LEU A 264 24.19 -2.57 0.83
N ASP A 265 24.76 -3.64 1.37
CA ASP A 265 26.22 -3.85 1.38
C ASP A 265 26.78 -3.90 -0.04
N ASN A 266 26.17 -4.69 -0.92
CA ASN A 266 26.56 -4.74 -2.33
C ASN A 266 26.42 -3.37 -3.03
N TYR A 267 25.38 -2.61 -2.73
CA TYR A 267 25.20 -1.28 -3.30
C TYR A 267 26.32 -0.34 -2.89
N LEU A 268 26.66 -0.29 -1.60
CA LEU A 268 27.73 0.58 -1.07
C LEU A 268 29.09 0.20 -1.65
N HIS A 269 29.39 -1.08 -1.81
CA HIS A 269 30.63 -1.53 -2.46
C HIS A 269 30.73 -1.13 -3.94
N LYS A 270 29.59 -1.08 -4.65
CA LYS A 270 29.54 -0.70 -6.07
C LYS A 270 29.50 0.82 -6.30
N ASN A 271 29.09 1.59 -5.30
CA ASN A 271 28.87 3.04 -5.39
C ASN A 271 29.71 3.77 -4.33
N GLY A 272 31.03 3.71 -4.48
CA GLY A 272 31.98 4.30 -3.54
C GLY A 272 31.74 5.79 -3.28
N GLU A 273 31.34 6.56 -4.29
CA GLU A 273 31.01 7.98 -4.13
C GLU A 273 29.85 8.20 -3.12
N VAL A 274 28.84 7.35 -3.16
CA VAL A 274 27.71 7.40 -2.20
C VAL A 274 28.21 7.01 -0.81
N ALA A 275 29.03 5.96 -0.72
CA ALA A 275 29.60 5.52 0.55
C ALA A 275 30.52 6.60 1.17
N ASP A 276 31.29 7.31 0.37
CA ASP A 276 32.16 8.40 0.86
C ASP A 276 31.35 9.58 1.42
N VAL A 277 30.22 9.93 0.80
CA VAL A 277 29.36 11.01 1.29
C VAL A 277 28.58 10.58 2.54
N MET A 278 28.22 9.30 2.65
CA MET A 278 27.50 8.76 3.81
C MET A 278 28.40 8.67 5.05
N LEU A 279 29.73 8.58 4.88
CA LEU A 279 30.73 8.51 5.94
C LEU A 279 30.87 9.84 6.69
#